data_0966d099ce366da4d14a06097747c8f4
#
_entry.id   0966d099ce366da4d14a06097747c8f4
#
_cell.length_a   1.000
_cell.length_b   1.000
_cell.length_c   1.000
_cell.angle_alpha   90.00
_cell.angle_beta   90.00
_cell.angle_gamma   90.00
#
_symmetry.space_group_name_H-M   'P 1'
#
loop_
_entity.id
_entity.type
_entity.pdbx_description
1 polymer ?
#
loop_
_entity_poly.entity_id
_entity_poly.type
_entity_poly.pdbx_seq_one_letter_code
_entity_poly.pdbx_strand_id
1 'polypeptide(L)'
;MKKLLFVLALILSLAFVLVACGGDTANSQGDNTTVPTTAPATGSTTTDTSTTDSSTTDSTVADSTTTDSSTTDSSTTDSSTTDSSTTDSSTTDSSTTDSSTTDSSTTAPDPDPDDPDKNIPDGKLSIAQNGVSQYVVVYDDSDVRVTEFAEKFVSYMANTHRINLTSVGDSVGTDSEYCIYIGHVINTKRVREKLNSANDFAACVSGNDYVLYATNSRLYDYLYEVLTTKVLISIRNGTWETMPAKNFIYHSSDYAEKSYVDYVIEKNGGKLTQEVLNMFFEDRTFVAQDGTVLKYRLYVPYDYDESKEYPFLTFLHGAGERGSNNEGNMRHMPLNWFSLENSPFWDAIVLAPQCPDGQKWVDTNWEDGGYRMDDIPISNELTAVVEIIDLVEATFPTDLDRYYVSGLSMGGFGTWDMIMRFPDRFAGAVPLCGGADYKQAYKLVDMPIWTIHHKNDTTVPFHGTKEMVVALEMLGSTSIIYEEWTHKIDHSHNVWDAASKNAEIWTWLFSQTKADN
;
A
#
# COMPACT_ATOMS: atom_id res chain seq x y z
N MET A 1 27.73 1.31 13.62
CA MET A 1 27.92 2.21 14.77
C MET A 1 27.19 3.55 14.63
N LYS A 2 27.15 4.22 13.48
CA LYS A 2 26.37 5.47 13.29
C LYS A 2 24.86 5.24 13.31
N LYS A 3 24.34 4.17 12.71
CA LYS A 3 22.91 3.80 12.71
C LYS A 3 22.39 3.49 14.13
N LEU A 4 23.20 2.84 14.97
CA LEU A 4 22.82 2.52 16.35
C LEU A 4 22.76 3.76 17.28
N LEU A 5 23.54 4.80 17.01
CA LEU A 5 23.50 6.05 17.75
C LEU A 5 22.27 6.89 17.40
N PHE A 6 21.75 6.81 16.18
CA PHE A 6 20.57 7.55 15.74
C PHE A 6 19.27 6.97 16.32
N VAL A 7 19.17 5.64 16.36
CA VAL A 7 18.04 4.94 17.00
C VAL A 7 18.02 5.19 18.51
N LEU A 8 19.19 5.24 19.17
CA LEU A 8 19.28 5.56 20.59
C LEU A 8 18.90 7.04 20.89
N ALA A 9 19.18 7.96 19.98
CA ALA A 9 18.80 9.38 20.10
C ALA A 9 17.28 9.57 19.92
N LEU A 10 16.65 8.78 19.04
CA LEU A 10 15.19 8.81 18.83
C LEU A 10 14.43 8.24 20.03
N ILE A 11 14.93 7.15 20.64
CA ILE A 11 14.33 6.57 21.85
C ILE A 11 14.48 7.51 23.07
N LEU A 12 15.58 8.25 23.16
CA LEU A 12 15.79 9.23 24.22
C LEU A 12 14.92 10.49 24.06
N SER A 13 14.57 10.90 22.85
CA SER A 13 13.65 12.02 22.61
C SER A 13 12.19 11.66 22.92
N LEU A 14 11.75 10.43 22.66
CA LEU A 14 10.42 9.94 23.05
C LEU A 14 10.26 9.81 24.57
N ALA A 15 11.33 9.48 25.30
CA ALA A 15 11.29 9.40 26.78
C ALA A 15 11.18 10.77 27.46
N PHE A 16 11.59 11.85 26.81
CA PHE A 16 11.47 13.21 27.37
C PHE A 16 10.08 13.82 27.20
N VAL A 17 9.30 13.40 26.22
CA VAL A 17 7.92 13.89 26.00
C VAL A 17 6.94 13.25 27.01
N LEU A 18 7.23 12.05 27.52
CA LEU A 18 6.38 11.36 28.50
C LEU A 18 6.59 11.80 29.97
N VAL A 19 7.63 12.59 30.27
CA VAL A 19 7.90 13.09 31.63
C VAL A 19 7.35 14.51 31.87
N ALA A 20 6.88 15.23 30.83
CA ALA A 20 6.37 16.59 30.94
C ALA A 20 4.86 16.72 31.24
N CYS A 21 4.11 15.62 31.36
CA CYS A 21 2.67 15.64 31.64
C CYS A 21 2.28 14.92 32.94
N GLY A 22 3.01 15.13 34.02
CA GLY A 22 2.65 14.57 35.33
C GLY A 22 3.06 15.42 36.51
N GLY A 23 2.08 16.07 37.11
CA GLY A 23 2.17 16.61 38.49
C GLY A 23 2.07 18.13 38.60
N ASP A 24 0.91 18.66 39.04
CA ASP A 24 0.77 19.16 40.38
C ASP A 24 -0.67 19.61 40.68
N THR A 25 -1.27 18.94 41.61
CA THR A 25 -2.42 19.43 42.38
C THR A 25 -1.93 19.93 43.70
N ALA A 26 -2.19 21.23 44.07
CA ALA A 26 -2.58 21.63 45.43
C ALA A 26 -2.75 23.15 45.55
N ASN A 27 -3.97 23.55 45.77
CA ASN A 27 -4.55 24.35 46.86
C ASN A 27 -3.86 25.65 47.32
N SER A 28 -4.53 26.83 47.18
CA SER A 28 -5.12 27.61 48.26
C SER A 28 -5.50 29.05 47.85
N GLN A 29 -6.74 29.32 48.11
CA GLN A 29 -7.37 30.55 48.67
C GLN A 29 -6.72 31.94 48.46
N GLY A 30 -7.60 32.87 47.98
CA GLY A 30 -7.80 34.18 48.65
C GLY A 30 -7.56 35.38 47.77
N ASP A 31 -8.59 36.03 47.47
CA ASP A 31 -9.10 37.36 47.73
C ASP A 31 -9.19 38.38 46.57
N ASN A 32 -10.43 38.74 46.41
CA ASN A 32 -11.04 40.04 46.11
C ASN A 32 -10.19 41.19 45.54
N THR A 33 -10.62 41.77 44.40
CA THR A 33 -11.30 43.10 44.33
C THR A 33 -11.54 43.59 42.90
N THR A 34 -12.79 43.95 42.68
CA THR A 34 -13.35 45.08 41.90
C THR A 34 -13.14 45.24 40.40
N VAL A 35 -14.29 45.10 39.72
CA VAL A 35 -14.77 45.73 38.48
C VAL A 35 -14.80 47.27 38.60
N PRO A 36 -14.68 48.05 37.51
CA PRO A 36 -15.89 48.42 36.80
C PRO A 36 -15.75 48.55 35.25
N THR A 37 -16.76 48.04 34.59
CA THR A 37 -17.74 48.66 33.66
C THR A 37 -17.34 49.93 32.92
N THR A 38 -17.45 49.89 31.60
CA THR A 38 -18.32 50.80 30.80
C THR A 38 -18.36 50.38 29.31
N ALA A 39 -19.52 50.05 28.86
CA ALA A 39 -19.98 50.32 27.49
C ALA A 39 -20.74 51.69 27.54
N PRO A 40 -21.04 52.36 26.46
CA PRO A 40 -22.14 52.07 25.55
C PRO A 40 -21.83 52.41 24.05
N ALA A 41 -22.43 51.74 23.09
CA ALA A 41 -23.76 51.88 22.47
C ALA A 41 -23.93 53.04 21.47
N THR A 42 -24.63 52.67 20.41
CA THR A 42 -25.45 53.43 19.44
C THR A 42 -24.76 53.68 18.12
N GLY A 43 -25.36 53.41 16.98
CA GLY A 43 -26.71 53.18 16.49
C GLY A 43 -26.62 53.17 14.99
N SER A 44 -27.39 52.30 14.38
CA SER A 44 -28.67 52.60 13.77
C SER A 44 -28.66 52.95 12.29
N THR A 45 -29.32 52.06 11.54
CA THR A 45 -30.34 52.30 10.50
C THR A 45 -29.83 52.71 9.13
N THR A 46 -30.33 52.24 8.00
CA THR A 46 -31.65 51.71 7.51
C THR A 46 -31.47 51.19 6.09
N THR A 47 -32.19 50.11 5.78
CA THR A 47 -33.14 49.93 4.67
C THR A 47 -32.78 50.49 3.30
N ASP A 48 -32.97 49.78 2.18
CA ASP A 48 -34.18 49.22 1.62
C ASP A 48 -33.92 48.38 0.35
N THR A 49 -34.58 47.27 0.28
CA THR A 49 -35.47 46.69 -0.77
C THR A 49 -35.36 47.13 -2.22
N SER A 50 -35.34 46.15 -3.11
CA SER A 50 -36.36 45.80 -4.13
C SER A 50 -35.75 44.76 -5.09
N THR A 51 -36.25 43.56 -5.10
CA THR A 51 -37.35 42.93 -5.86
C THR A 51 -37.35 43.15 -7.36
N THR A 52 -37.66 42.01 -7.95
CA THR A 52 -38.31 41.72 -9.26
C THR A 52 -37.33 41.38 -10.36
N ASP A 53 -37.56 40.45 -11.20
CA ASP A 53 -38.57 39.39 -11.43
C ASP A 53 -38.14 38.70 -12.72
N SER A 54 -38.36 37.43 -12.76
CA SER A 54 -38.79 36.54 -13.83
C SER A 54 -38.52 36.88 -15.30
N SER A 55 -38.04 35.91 -16.04
CA SER A 55 -38.84 35.29 -17.09
C SER A 55 -38.23 34.00 -17.64
N THR A 56 -38.99 32.98 -17.45
CA THR A 56 -39.13 31.75 -18.24
C THR A 56 -39.31 32.03 -19.73
N THR A 57 -38.68 31.21 -20.57
CA THR A 57 -39.33 30.72 -21.80
C THR A 57 -38.80 29.33 -22.12
N ASP A 58 -39.77 28.48 -22.04
CA ASP A 58 -39.99 27.17 -22.59
C ASP A 58 -40.07 27.21 -24.15
N SER A 59 -39.58 26.17 -24.83
CA SER A 59 -40.13 25.59 -26.05
C SER A 59 -39.31 24.34 -26.39
N THR A 60 -39.79 23.18 -26.04
CA THR A 60 -40.64 22.22 -26.76
C THR A 60 -40.17 21.85 -28.19
N VAL A 61 -39.85 20.51 -28.29
CA VAL A 61 -40.38 19.46 -29.18
C VAL A 61 -39.95 19.42 -30.65
N ALA A 62 -39.39 18.28 -31.05
CA ALA A 62 -39.82 17.31 -32.06
C ALA A 62 -38.66 16.32 -32.29
N ASP A 63 -38.73 15.08 -31.95
CA ASP A 63 -39.47 13.90 -32.43
C ASP A 63 -39.43 13.70 -33.98
N SER A 64 -38.78 12.62 -34.38
CA SER A 64 -39.07 11.73 -35.51
C SER A 64 -38.05 10.58 -35.48
N THR A 65 -38.41 9.40 -34.96
CA THR A 65 -38.96 8.22 -35.63
C THR A 65 -38.37 7.98 -37.04
N THR A 66 -37.83 6.88 -37.32
CA THR A 66 -38.28 5.59 -37.76
C THR A 66 -37.19 4.85 -38.49
N THR A 67 -37.10 3.61 -38.16
CA THR A 67 -37.30 2.31 -38.84
C THR A 67 -36.08 1.86 -39.61
N ASP A 68 -35.71 0.70 -39.42
CA ASP A 68 -36.15 -0.65 -39.51
C ASP A 68 -35.23 -1.51 -40.43
N SER A 69 -35.01 -2.71 -39.96
CA SER A 69 -34.91 -4.00 -40.67
C SER A 69 -33.69 -4.20 -41.60
N SER A 70 -33.04 -5.32 -41.57
CA SER A 70 -33.43 -6.70 -41.67
C SER A 70 -32.22 -7.62 -41.56
N THR A 71 -32.28 -8.61 -40.74
CA THR A 71 -32.33 -10.07 -41.02
C THR A 71 -31.65 -10.57 -42.31
N THR A 72 -30.80 -11.52 -42.14
CA THR A 72 -30.73 -12.85 -42.73
C THR A 72 -29.47 -13.50 -42.19
N ASP A 73 -29.49 -14.52 -41.44
CA ASP A 73 -29.92 -15.92 -41.51
C ASP A 73 -29.05 -16.82 -42.41
N SER A 74 -28.79 -17.99 -41.84
CA SER A 74 -28.41 -19.27 -42.39
C SER A 74 -26.93 -19.46 -42.77
N SER A 75 -26.29 -20.57 -42.50
CA SER A 75 -26.76 -21.95 -42.25
C SER A 75 -25.58 -22.80 -41.82
N THR A 76 -25.81 -23.60 -40.84
CA THR A 76 -25.50 -25.04 -40.71
C THR A 76 -24.65 -25.69 -41.79
N THR A 77 -23.70 -26.48 -41.40
CA THR A 77 -23.55 -27.87 -41.77
C THR A 77 -22.65 -28.61 -40.79
N ASP A 78 -23.18 -29.52 -40.24
CA ASP A 78 -23.05 -30.81 -39.69
C ASP A 78 -22.12 -31.72 -40.50
N SER A 79 -21.43 -32.60 -39.85
CA SER A 79 -21.31 -34.05 -40.04
C SER A 79 -19.99 -34.53 -39.45
N SER A 80 -20.08 -35.30 -38.49
CA SER A 80 -20.28 -36.75 -38.31
C SER A 80 -18.96 -37.49 -38.11
N THR A 81 -18.89 -38.04 -36.91
CA THR A 81 -18.68 -39.46 -36.57
C THR A 81 -17.60 -40.25 -37.28
N THR A 82 -16.76 -40.86 -36.52
CA THR A 82 -16.69 -42.33 -36.43
C THR A 82 -15.85 -42.78 -35.24
N ASP A 83 -16.46 -43.63 -34.55
CA ASP A 83 -16.20 -44.66 -33.62
C ASP A 83 -15.16 -45.70 -34.11
N SER A 84 -14.45 -46.30 -33.19
CA SER A 84 -14.26 -47.76 -33.00
C SER A 84 -13.04 -47.99 -32.11
N SER A 85 -13.24 -48.41 -30.90
CA SER A 85 -13.43 -49.76 -30.36
C SER A 85 -12.16 -50.59 -30.27
N THR A 86 -11.91 -50.98 -29.01
CA THR A 86 -11.55 -52.31 -28.47
C THR A 86 -10.19 -52.88 -28.87
N THR A 87 -9.45 -53.41 -27.94
CA THR A 87 -9.51 -54.64 -27.14
C THR A 87 -8.24 -54.77 -26.32
N ASP A 88 -8.32 -54.98 -25.10
CA ASP A 88 -8.20 -56.14 -24.21
C ASP A 88 -7.02 -57.08 -24.43
N SER A 89 -6.44 -57.43 -23.32
CA SER A 89 -5.93 -58.70 -22.81
C SER A 89 -4.47 -58.65 -22.34
N SER A 90 -4.27 -58.72 -21.09
CA SER A 90 -4.07 -59.88 -20.20
C SER A 90 -2.64 -60.44 -20.13
N THR A 91 -2.20 -60.48 -18.87
CA THR A 91 -1.48 -61.57 -18.17
C THR A 91 -0.04 -61.89 -18.57
N THR A 92 0.82 -61.96 -17.65
CA THR A 92 1.31 -62.95 -16.71
C THR A 92 2.77 -62.66 -16.38
N ASP A 93 3.06 -62.55 -15.18
CA ASP A 93 3.74 -63.40 -14.20
C ASP A 93 5.22 -63.72 -14.43
N SER A 94 5.90 -63.57 -13.35
CA SER A 94 6.92 -64.42 -12.72
C SER A 94 8.39 -63.96 -12.76
N SER A 95 8.80 -63.81 -11.55
CA SER A 95 9.94 -64.41 -10.83
C SER A 95 11.31 -63.73 -10.93
N THR A 96 11.67 -63.31 -9.71
CA THR A 96 12.91 -63.60 -8.95
C THR A 96 14.25 -63.47 -9.65
N THR A 97 15.10 -62.64 -9.08
CA THR A 97 16.26 -63.05 -8.25
C THR A 97 16.99 -61.84 -7.70
N ASP A 98 17.14 -61.89 -6.47
CA ASP A 98 18.19 -61.56 -5.50
C ASP A 98 19.52 -61.01 -6.02
N SER A 99 19.99 -59.88 -5.46
CA SER A 99 21.15 -59.91 -4.58
C SER A 99 21.72 -58.50 -4.27
N SER A 100 21.94 -58.36 -2.99
CA SER A 100 23.00 -57.62 -2.25
C SER A 100 22.95 -56.12 -2.20
N THR A 101 22.45 -55.63 -1.09
CA THR A 101 23.16 -54.96 -0.01
C THR A 101 24.17 -53.91 -0.41
N THR A 102 23.81 -52.61 -0.16
CA THR A 102 24.65 -51.75 0.67
C THR A 102 23.72 -50.86 1.50
N ASP A 103 23.73 -51.18 2.73
CA ASP A 103 23.22 -50.48 3.88
C ASP A 103 23.93 -49.11 3.94
N SER A 104 23.18 -48.03 3.84
CA SER A 104 23.55 -46.76 4.41
C SER A 104 22.33 -46.25 5.15
N SER A 105 22.19 -46.74 6.35
CA SER A 105 21.28 -46.21 7.36
C SER A 105 21.69 -44.80 7.71
N THR A 106 21.07 -43.81 7.05
CA THR A 106 20.84 -42.53 7.69
C THR A 106 19.64 -42.71 8.60
N THR A 107 19.95 -43.05 9.86
CA THR A 107 18.98 -42.96 10.95
C THR A 107 18.44 -41.54 10.96
N ALA A 108 17.15 -41.43 10.64
CA ALA A 108 16.39 -40.23 10.99
C ALA A 108 16.65 -39.91 12.47
N PRO A 109 16.83 -38.66 12.88
CA PRO A 109 16.97 -38.31 14.27
C PRO A 109 15.77 -38.87 15.02
N ASP A 110 16.06 -39.49 16.15
CA ASP A 110 15.07 -40.04 17.09
C ASP A 110 14.03 -38.97 17.39
N PRO A 111 12.73 -39.23 17.19
CA PRO A 111 11.71 -38.24 17.41
C PRO A 111 11.78 -37.77 18.87
N ASP A 112 11.86 -36.48 19.09
CA ASP A 112 11.85 -35.77 20.36
C ASP A 112 10.79 -36.41 21.28
N PRO A 113 11.16 -36.96 22.45
CA PRO A 113 10.21 -37.57 23.38
C PRO A 113 9.16 -36.56 23.90
N ASP A 114 9.45 -35.26 23.81
CA ASP A 114 8.59 -34.17 24.25
C ASP A 114 7.82 -33.49 23.08
N ASP A 115 7.75 -34.15 21.90
CA ASP A 115 6.95 -33.66 20.78
C ASP A 115 5.45 -33.73 21.14
N PRO A 116 4.80 -32.57 21.43
CA PRO A 116 3.38 -32.53 21.79
C PRO A 116 2.47 -32.96 20.63
N ASP A 117 2.97 -33.02 19.38
CA ASP A 117 2.22 -33.47 18.22
C ASP A 117 1.97 -34.97 18.18
N LYS A 118 2.64 -35.75 19.07
CA LYS A 118 2.44 -37.22 19.18
C LYS A 118 1.08 -37.65 19.73
N ASN A 119 0.37 -36.76 20.40
CA ASN A 119 -0.90 -37.07 21.09
C ASN A 119 -2.10 -36.30 20.50
N ILE A 120 -2.04 -35.83 19.25
CA ILE A 120 -3.20 -35.21 18.61
C ILE A 120 -4.25 -36.32 18.39
N PRO A 121 -5.43 -36.21 19.01
CA PRO A 121 -6.51 -37.17 18.79
C PRO A 121 -6.89 -37.15 17.30
N ASP A 122 -7.12 -38.32 16.73
CA ASP A 122 -7.52 -38.48 15.34
C ASP A 122 -8.62 -37.46 14.94
N GLY A 123 -8.20 -36.33 14.42
CA GLY A 123 -8.95 -35.52 13.53
C GLY A 123 -9.73 -34.32 14.06
N LYS A 124 -9.85 -34.03 15.39
CA LYS A 124 -10.67 -32.89 15.84
C LYS A 124 -10.27 -32.35 17.23
N LEU A 125 -9.99 -31.05 17.30
CA LEU A 125 -9.83 -30.30 18.52
C LEU A 125 -11.18 -29.69 18.95
N SER A 126 -11.69 -30.04 20.12
CA SER A 126 -12.91 -29.43 20.67
C SER A 126 -12.60 -28.05 21.22
N ILE A 127 -13.13 -26.99 20.61
CA ILE A 127 -12.92 -25.59 21.03
C ILE A 127 -14.11 -25.02 21.82
N ALA A 128 -15.25 -25.69 21.79
CA ALA A 128 -16.43 -25.26 22.54
C ALA A 128 -17.37 -26.45 22.81
N GLN A 129 -18.13 -26.34 23.89
CA GLN A 129 -19.24 -27.22 24.20
C GLN A 129 -20.50 -26.41 24.51
N ASN A 130 -21.58 -26.64 23.75
CA ASN A 130 -22.83 -25.91 23.86
C ASN A 130 -22.66 -24.38 23.69
N GLY A 131 -21.75 -23.94 22.82
CA GLY A 131 -21.43 -22.54 22.59
C GLY A 131 -20.54 -21.88 23.64
N VAL A 132 -20.12 -22.63 24.66
CA VAL A 132 -19.19 -22.15 25.69
C VAL A 132 -17.80 -22.68 25.38
N SER A 133 -16.85 -21.76 25.20
CA SER A 133 -15.44 -22.08 24.98
C SER A 133 -14.61 -21.81 26.22
N GLN A 134 -13.64 -22.69 26.46
CA GLN A 134 -12.56 -22.45 27.43
C GLN A 134 -11.32 -21.81 26.78
N TYR A 135 -11.33 -21.70 25.44
CA TYR A 135 -10.22 -21.10 24.70
C TYR A 135 -10.21 -19.58 24.82
N VAL A 136 -9.03 -19.04 24.96
CA VAL A 136 -8.74 -17.61 24.92
C VAL A 136 -7.95 -17.32 23.65
N VAL A 137 -8.36 -16.31 22.90
CA VAL A 137 -7.60 -15.82 21.75
C VAL A 137 -6.50 -14.90 22.27
N VAL A 138 -5.25 -15.27 22.04
CA VAL A 138 -4.07 -14.46 22.38
C VAL A 138 -3.44 -13.99 21.09
N TYR A 139 -3.31 -12.69 20.91
CA TYR A 139 -2.84 -12.12 19.66
C TYR A 139 -1.71 -11.11 19.86
N ASP A 140 -0.85 -10.99 18.86
CA ASP A 140 0.19 -9.97 18.80
C ASP A 140 -0.46 -8.58 18.67
N ASP A 141 -0.55 -7.86 19.78
CA ASP A 141 -1.15 -6.53 19.86
C ASP A 141 -0.18 -5.41 19.46
N SER A 142 1.04 -5.74 19.09
CA SER A 142 1.99 -4.81 18.47
C SER A 142 1.75 -4.61 16.98
N ASP A 143 1.03 -5.55 16.31
CA ASP A 143 0.65 -5.47 14.90
C ASP A 143 -0.85 -5.16 14.75
N VAL A 144 -1.15 -4.00 14.16
CA VAL A 144 -2.54 -3.54 13.98
C VAL A 144 -3.37 -4.48 13.10
N ARG A 145 -2.76 -5.12 12.08
CA ARG A 145 -3.45 -6.06 11.19
C ARG A 145 -3.76 -7.38 11.89
N VAL A 146 -2.86 -7.82 12.75
CA VAL A 146 -3.10 -8.98 13.60
C VAL A 146 -4.23 -8.71 14.59
N THR A 147 -4.25 -7.52 15.18
CA THR A 147 -5.35 -7.07 16.05
C THR A 147 -6.69 -7.08 15.31
N GLU A 148 -6.76 -6.47 14.12
CA GLU A 148 -7.97 -6.46 13.29
C GLU A 148 -8.43 -7.86 12.89
N PHE A 149 -7.48 -8.74 12.55
CA PHE A 149 -7.79 -10.14 12.24
C PHE A 149 -8.36 -10.87 13.48
N ALA A 150 -7.76 -10.70 14.65
CA ALA A 150 -8.24 -11.33 15.88
C ALA A 150 -9.67 -10.88 16.22
N GLU A 151 -9.98 -9.59 16.10
CA GLU A 151 -11.32 -9.05 16.30
C GLU A 151 -12.32 -9.60 15.27
N LYS A 152 -11.96 -9.63 13.98
CA LYS A 152 -12.77 -10.24 12.91
C LYS A 152 -13.04 -11.71 13.17
N PHE A 153 -12.01 -12.46 13.60
CA PHE A 153 -12.12 -13.88 13.93
C PHE A 153 -13.07 -14.13 15.11
N VAL A 154 -12.89 -13.43 16.22
CA VAL A 154 -13.76 -13.54 17.40
C VAL A 154 -15.20 -13.19 17.03
N SER A 155 -15.42 -12.11 16.28
CA SER A 155 -16.74 -11.69 15.79
C SER A 155 -17.36 -12.75 14.87
N TYR A 156 -16.58 -13.35 13.98
CA TYR A 156 -17.04 -14.42 13.09
C TYR A 156 -17.49 -15.66 13.90
N MET A 157 -16.71 -16.08 14.88
CA MET A 157 -17.04 -17.21 15.75
C MET A 157 -18.34 -16.96 16.53
N ALA A 158 -18.51 -15.77 17.08
CA ALA A 158 -19.72 -15.39 17.79
C ALA A 158 -20.97 -15.32 16.88
N ASN A 159 -20.86 -14.64 15.75
CA ASN A 159 -22.00 -14.35 14.87
C ASN A 159 -22.40 -15.56 14.01
N THR A 160 -21.43 -16.33 13.53
CA THR A 160 -21.67 -17.44 12.59
C THR A 160 -21.85 -18.76 13.33
N HIS A 161 -21.06 -19.00 14.34
CA HIS A 161 -21.02 -20.28 15.06
C HIS A 161 -21.62 -20.22 16.46
N ARG A 162 -21.94 -19.01 16.96
CA ARG A 162 -22.47 -18.79 18.33
C ARG A 162 -21.50 -19.24 19.40
N ILE A 163 -20.21 -19.20 19.13
CA ILE A 163 -19.13 -19.50 20.05
C ILE A 163 -18.54 -18.16 20.52
N ASN A 164 -18.69 -17.85 21.78
CA ASN A 164 -18.12 -16.65 22.36
C ASN A 164 -16.71 -16.95 22.85
N LEU A 165 -15.72 -16.36 22.18
CA LEU A 165 -14.31 -16.39 22.56
C LEU A 165 -13.93 -15.09 23.26
N THR A 166 -13.15 -15.18 24.32
CA THR A 166 -12.46 -14.02 24.91
C THR A 166 -11.16 -13.80 24.14
N SER A 167 -10.77 -12.53 23.95
CA SER A 167 -9.50 -12.17 23.33
C SER A 167 -8.69 -11.25 24.23
N VAL A 168 -7.37 -11.40 24.18
CA VAL A 168 -6.41 -10.60 24.95
C VAL A 168 -5.14 -10.40 24.13
N GLY A 169 -4.55 -9.21 24.20
CA GLY A 169 -3.24 -8.94 23.60
C GLY A 169 -2.13 -9.71 24.32
N ASP A 170 -1.11 -10.11 23.58
CA ASP A 170 0.06 -10.84 24.13
C ASP A 170 0.79 -10.00 25.18
N SER A 171 0.77 -8.67 25.06
CA SER A 171 1.33 -7.76 26.08
C SER A 171 0.68 -7.88 27.46
N VAL A 172 -0.58 -8.36 27.51
CA VAL A 172 -1.33 -8.59 28.77
C VAL A 172 -1.15 -10.01 29.28
N GLY A 173 -1.10 -10.99 28.36
CA GLY A 173 -0.96 -12.41 28.67
C GLY A 173 -2.23 -13.06 29.20
N THR A 174 -2.16 -14.38 29.44
CA THR A 174 -3.26 -15.19 29.99
C THR A 174 -2.70 -16.41 30.75
N ASP A 175 -3.44 -16.85 31.79
CA ASP A 175 -3.18 -18.09 32.50
C ASP A 175 -4.00 -19.28 31.95
N SER A 176 -4.67 -19.12 30.80
CA SER A 176 -5.46 -20.18 30.19
C SER A 176 -4.58 -21.32 29.70
N GLU A 177 -5.01 -22.57 30.00
CA GLU A 177 -4.38 -23.79 29.48
C GLU A 177 -4.76 -24.08 28.01
N TYR A 178 -5.71 -23.34 27.44
CA TYR A 178 -6.24 -23.52 26.10
C TYR A 178 -6.26 -22.20 25.38
N CYS A 179 -5.43 -22.06 24.36
CA CYS A 179 -5.28 -20.81 23.64
C CYS A 179 -5.44 -20.98 22.13
N ILE A 180 -5.93 -19.92 21.48
CA ILE A 180 -5.82 -19.72 20.05
C ILE A 180 -4.83 -18.58 19.85
N TYR A 181 -3.62 -18.89 19.46
CA TYR A 181 -2.56 -17.92 19.26
C TYR A 181 -2.60 -17.33 17.85
N ILE A 182 -2.56 -16.02 17.76
CA ILE A 182 -2.58 -15.28 16.47
C ILE A 182 -1.39 -14.32 16.42
N GLY A 183 -0.60 -14.39 15.36
CA GLY A 183 0.50 -13.47 15.15
C GLY A 183 1.84 -13.94 15.71
N HIS A 184 2.74 -13.00 15.91
CA HIS A 184 4.11 -13.25 16.34
C HIS A 184 4.22 -13.30 17.87
N VAL A 185 3.49 -14.21 18.50
CA VAL A 185 3.59 -14.48 19.93
C VAL A 185 4.58 -15.61 20.20
N ILE A 186 5.09 -15.72 21.44
CA ILE A 186 6.13 -16.70 21.80
C ILE A 186 5.70 -18.12 21.44
N ASN A 187 4.44 -18.45 21.65
CA ASN A 187 3.89 -19.79 21.47
C ASN A 187 3.71 -20.19 20.00
N THR A 188 3.84 -19.26 19.06
CA THR A 188 3.80 -19.56 17.60
C THR A 188 5.17 -19.97 17.04
N LYS A 189 6.24 -19.91 17.82
CA LYS A 189 7.62 -20.15 17.36
C LYS A 189 7.79 -21.47 16.58
N ARG A 190 7.25 -22.58 17.09
CA ARG A 190 7.37 -23.89 16.43
C ARG A 190 6.69 -23.95 15.06
N VAL A 191 5.59 -23.21 14.90
CA VAL A 191 4.87 -23.13 13.64
C VAL A 191 5.65 -22.25 12.66
N ARG A 192 6.18 -21.13 13.13
CA ARG A 192 6.99 -20.20 12.32
C ARG A 192 8.24 -20.87 11.73
N GLU A 193 8.90 -21.74 12.52
CA GLU A 193 10.09 -22.49 12.08
C GLU A 193 9.80 -23.50 10.93
N LYS A 194 8.52 -23.83 10.68
CA LYS A 194 8.10 -24.71 9.58
C LYS A 194 7.76 -23.94 8.30
N LEU A 195 7.71 -22.61 8.36
CA LEU A 195 7.36 -21.75 7.22
C LEU A 195 8.65 -21.24 6.59
N ASN A 196 8.77 -21.39 5.28
CA ASN A 196 10.02 -21.21 4.55
C ASN A 196 9.98 -20.02 3.59
N SER A 197 8.84 -19.34 3.45
CA SER A 197 8.63 -18.24 2.52
C SER A 197 7.96 -17.07 3.23
N ALA A 198 8.25 -15.86 2.75
CA ALA A 198 7.61 -14.61 3.21
C ALA A 198 6.09 -14.59 2.97
N ASN A 199 5.56 -15.55 2.22
CA ASN A 199 4.13 -15.64 1.85
C ASN A 199 3.44 -16.89 2.40
N ASP A 200 4.02 -17.52 3.41
CA ASP A 200 3.45 -18.71 4.02
C ASP A 200 2.51 -18.34 5.18
N PHE A 201 1.50 -19.16 5.40
CA PHE A 201 0.65 -19.06 6.58
C PHE A 201 0.23 -20.45 7.08
N ALA A 202 -0.16 -20.52 8.32
CA ALA A 202 -0.56 -21.75 8.95
C ALA A 202 -1.80 -21.57 9.83
N ALA A 203 -2.64 -22.60 9.83
CA ALA A 203 -3.70 -22.83 10.77
C ALA A 203 -3.53 -24.26 11.30
N CYS A 204 -2.97 -24.43 12.49
CA CYS A 204 -2.59 -25.74 12.98
C CYS A 204 -2.76 -25.89 14.49
N VAL A 205 -2.85 -27.13 14.93
CA VAL A 205 -2.88 -27.50 16.34
C VAL A 205 -1.44 -27.62 16.83
N SER A 206 -1.16 -27.13 18.04
CA SER A 206 0.09 -27.28 18.76
C SER A 206 -0.22 -27.69 20.21
N GLY A 207 -0.16 -28.96 20.50
CA GLY A 207 -0.64 -29.49 21.79
C GLY A 207 -2.14 -29.30 21.97
N ASN A 208 -2.54 -28.59 23.05
CA ASN A 208 -3.93 -28.23 23.31
C ASN A 208 -4.35 -26.93 22.64
N ASP A 209 -3.40 -26.22 22.02
CA ASP A 209 -3.60 -24.89 21.47
C ASP A 209 -3.86 -24.93 19.95
N TYR A 210 -4.40 -23.84 19.43
CA TYR A 210 -4.54 -23.61 18.01
C TYR A 210 -3.72 -22.40 17.60
N VAL A 211 -3.01 -22.50 16.50
CA VAL A 211 -2.15 -21.43 16.00
C VAL A 211 -2.63 -20.94 14.63
N LEU A 212 -2.85 -19.65 14.54
CA LEU A 212 -3.14 -18.92 13.33
C LEU A 212 -2.00 -17.94 13.08
N TYR A 213 -1.18 -18.22 12.10
CA TYR A 213 0.00 -17.42 11.84
C TYR A 213 0.21 -17.21 10.34
N ALA A 214 0.61 -16.01 9.98
CA ALA A 214 1.09 -15.68 8.65
C ALA A 214 2.46 -15.01 8.74
N THR A 215 3.36 -15.35 7.83
CA THR A 215 4.72 -14.80 7.80
C THR A 215 4.75 -13.31 7.47
N ASN A 216 3.70 -12.83 6.83
CA ASN A 216 3.47 -11.41 6.52
C ASN A 216 2.08 -11.01 7.04
N SER A 217 1.99 -9.91 7.78
CA SER A 217 0.73 -9.44 8.38
C SER A 217 -0.37 -9.13 7.34
N ARG A 218 -0.02 -8.84 6.11
CA ARG A 218 -0.97 -8.66 4.99
C ARG A 218 -1.69 -9.95 4.59
N LEU A 219 -1.11 -11.12 4.90
CA LEU A 219 -1.73 -12.43 4.62
C LEU A 219 -2.90 -12.76 5.56
N TYR A 220 -3.10 -12.03 6.64
CA TYR A 220 -4.18 -12.33 7.58
C TYR A 220 -5.57 -12.21 6.96
N ASP A 221 -5.78 -11.32 6.00
CA ASP A 221 -7.05 -11.25 5.27
C ASP A 221 -7.28 -12.51 4.43
N TYR A 222 -6.24 -13.04 3.80
CA TYR A 222 -6.32 -14.29 3.06
C TYR A 222 -6.48 -15.51 3.98
N LEU A 223 -5.73 -15.54 5.08
CA LEU A 223 -5.90 -16.56 6.12
C LEU A 223 -7.34 -16.57 6.67
N TYR A 224 -7.93 -15.38 6.90
CA TYR A 224 -9.32 -15.26 7.33
C TYR A 224 -10.28 -15.89 6.32
N GLU A 225 -10.10 -15.65 5.04
CA GLU A 225 -10.93 -16.26 4.00
C GLU A 225 -10.77 -17.77 3.96
N VAL A 226 -9.55 -18.28 3.98
CA VAL A 226 -9.30 -19.74 4.02
C VAL A 226 -9.97 -20.36 5.24
N LEU A 227 -9.83 -19.74 6.41
CA LEU A 227 -10.50 -20.19 7.62
C LEU A 227 -12.02 -20.25 7.44
N THR A 228 -12.63 -19.17 6.96
CA THR A 228 -14.10 -19.05 6.89
C THR A 228 -14.72 -19.83 5.74
N THR A 229 -13.98 -20.07 4.66
CA THR A 229 -14.49 -20.77 3.46
C THR A 229 -14.08 -22.25 3.36
N LYS A 230 -12.92 -22.63 3.91
CA LYS A 230 -12.37 -23.99 3.73
C LYS A 230 -12.25 -24.76 5.05
N VAL A 231 -11.84 -24.08 6.14
CA VAL A 231 -11.54 -24.75 7.42
C VAL A 231 -12.77 -24.81 8.32
N LEU A 232 -13.47 -23.69 8.50
CA LEU A 232 -14.59 -23.56 9.41
C LEU A 232 -15.96 -23.92 8.78
N ILE A 233 -16.00 -24.26 7.50
CA ILE A 233 -17.23 -24.71 6.82
C ILE A 233 -17.80 -25.98 7.43
N SER A 234 -16.98 -26.92 7.90
CA SER A 234 -17.44 -28.17 8.52
C SER A 234 -18.19 -27.92 9.84
N ILE A 235 -18.03 -26.75 10.42
CA ILE A 235 -18.75 -26.28 11.60
C ILE A 235 -20.22 -25.98 11.28
N ARG A 236 -20.59 -25.66 10.02
CA ARG A 236 -21.97 -25.36 9.61
C ARG A 236 -22.95 -26.53 9.66
N ASN A 237 -22.48 -27.76 9.69
CA ASN A 237 -23.31 -28.97 9.56
C ASN A 237 -23.59 -29.70 10.87
N GLY A 238 -23.60 -29.03 12.00
CA GLY A 238 -24.02 -29.61 13.29
C GLY A 238 -22.95 -30.42 14.06
N THR A 239 -21.72 -30.49 13.55
CA THR A 239 -20.55 -31.07 14.25
C THR A 239 -19.56 -30.02 14.73
N TRP A 240 -20.05 -28.84 14.94
CA TRP A 240 -19.36 -27.57 15.02
C TRP A 240 -18.64 -27.25 16.35
N GLU A 241 -18.65 -28.14 17.29
CA GLU A 241 -17.90 -27.95 18.54
C GLU A 241 -16.41 -28.27 18.38
N THR A 242 -16.00 -28.72 17.20
CA THR A 242 -14.62 -29.19 16.98
C THR A 242 -13.99 -28.52 15.76
N MET A 243 -12.83 -27.90 15.94
CA MET A 243 -11.97 -27.50 14.81
C MET A 243 -11.23 -28.73 14.25
N PRO A 244 -11.03 -28.82 12.93
CA PRO A 244 -10.24 -29.90 12.37
C PRO A 244 -8.81 -29.82 12.93
N ALA A 245 -8.36 -30.91 13.57
CA ALA A 245 -6.99 -31.02 14.07
C ALA A 245 -5.95 -31.24 12.98
N LYS A 246 -6.37 -31.14 11.70
CA LYS A 246 -5.46 -31.29 10.57
C LYS A 246 -4.65 -30.02 10.42
N ASN A 247 -3.33 -30.15 10.54
CA ASN A 247 -2.40 -29.05 10.29
C ASN A 247 -2.52 -28.58 8.85
N PHE A 248 -3.04 -27.36 8.66
CA PHE A 248 -2.99 -26.66 7.40
C PHE A 248 -1.76 -25.77 7.42
N ILE A 249 -0.66 -26.27 6.88
CA ILE A 249 0.50 -25.46 6.56
C ILE A 249 0.35 -25.13 5.07
N TYR A 250 0.18 -23.86 4.80
CA TYR A 250 0.13 -23.35 3.45
C TYR A 250 1.49 -22.81 3.10
N HIS A 251 2.17 -23.48 2.20
CA HIS A 251 3.29 -22.89 1.50
C HIS A 251 2.75 -22.13 0.28
N SER A 252 3.13 -20.89 0.12
CA SER A 252 2.75 -20.09 -1.05
C SER A 252 3.17 -20.73 -2.36
N SER A 253 4.25 -21.54 -2.35
CA SER A 253 4.67 -22.38 -3.46
C SER A 253 3.61 -23.39 -3.92
N ASP A 254 2.70 -23.83 -3.03
CA ASP A 254 1.63 -24.79 -3.37
C ASP A 254 0.42 -24.09 -4.03
N TYR A 255 0.39 -22.75 -4.01
CA TYR A 255 -0.64 -21.89 -4.59
C TYR A 255 -0.06 -20.94 -5.65
N ALA A 256 1.12 -21.26 -6.17
CA ALA A 256 1.93 -20.43 -7.07
C ALA A 256 1.28 -20.07 -8.42
N GLU A 257 0.02 -20.41 -8.66
CA GLU A 257 -0.69 -19.98 -9.86
C GLU A 257 -1.29 -18.55 -9.74
N LYS A 258 -1.39 -18.00 -8.53
CA LYS A 258 -1.92 -16.63 -8.36
C LYS A 258 -1.23 -15.89 -7.22
N SER A 259 -0.64 -14.75 -7.53
CA SER A 259 -0.16 -13.83 -6.50
C SER A 259 -1.33 -13.33 -5.64
N TYR A 260 -1.05 -12.84 -4.42
CA TYR A 260 -2.09 -12.20 -3.58
C TYR A 260 -2.72 -11.00 -4.29
N VAL A 261 -1.94 -10.29 -5.07
CA VAL A 261 -2.41 -9.17 -5.88
C VAL A 261 -3.48 -9.65 -6.86
N ASP A 262 -3.21 -10.72 -7.60
CA ASP A 262 -4.17 -11.31 -8.53
C ASP A 262 -5.44 -11.81 -7.81
N TYR A 263 -5.26 -12.42 -6.65
CA TYR A 263 -6.37 -12.87 -5.82
C TYR A 263 -7.28 -11.72 -5.39
N VAL A 264 -6.71 -10.61 -4.87
CA VAL A 264 -7.49 -9.43 -4.44
C VAL A 264 -8.18 -8.78 -5.63
N ILE A 265 -7.50 -8.66 -6.77
CA ILE A 265 -8.07 -8.10 -8.01
C ILE A 265 -9.23 -8.97 -8.49
N GLU A 266 -9.08 -10.29 -8.55
CA GLU A 266 -10.13 -11.22 -8.99
C GLU A 266 -11.35 -11.17 -8.08
N LYS A 267 -11.14 -11.15 -6.76
CA LYS A 267 -12.22 -11.05 -5.76
C LYS A 267 -13.03 -9.76 -5.89
N ASN A 268 -12.40 -8.69 -6.34
CA ASN A 268 -13.01 -7.39 -6.54
C ASN A 268 -13.45 -7.13 -7.99
N GLY A 269 -13.75 -8.18 -8.75
CA GLY A 269 -14.34 -8.10 -10.09
C GLY A 269 -13.35 -8.22 -11.25
N GLY A 270 -12.13 -8.69 -10.99
CA GLY A 270 -11.12 -9.02 -12.02
C GLY A 270 -10.48 -7.82 -12.69
N LYS A 271 -10.58 -6.63 -12.08
CA LYS A 271 -9.92 -5.41 -12.56
C LYS A 271 -9.29 -4.65 -11.40
N LEU A 272 -8.11 -4.10 -11.65
CA LEU A 272 -7.51 -3.13 -10.76
C LEU A 272 -8.30 -1.81 -10.87
N THR A 273 -9.08 -1.49 -9.86
CA THR A 273 -9.76 -0.20 -9.71
C THR A 273 -9.01 0.67 -8.70
N GLN A 274 -9.38 1.94 -8.59
CA GLN A 274 -8.76 2.82 -7.59
C GLN A 274 -9.00 2.33 -6.15
N GLU A 275 -10.20 1.80 -5.88
CA GLU A 275 -10.55 1.23 -4.57
C GLU A 275 -9.67 0.01 -4.26
N VAL A 276 -9.48 -0.88 -5.24
CA VAL A 276 -8.62 -2.06 -5.09
C VAL A 276 -7.16 -1.67 -4.93
N LEU A 277 -6.67 -0.71 -5.72
CA LEU A 277 -5.31 -0.21 -5.57
C LEU A 277 -5.07 0.40 -4.18
N ASN A 278 -6.04 1.17 -3.66
CA ASN A 278 -5.93 1.77 -2.34
C ASN A 278 -5.81 0.73 -1.21
N MET A 279 -6.31 -0.51 -1.41
CA MET A 279 -6.16 -1.60 -0.44
C MET A 279 -4.71 -2.08 -0.30
N PHE A 280 -3.89 -1.88 -1.33
CA PHE A 280 -2.47 -2.24 -1.29
C PHE A 280 -1.57 -1.16 -0.67
N PHE A 281 -2.09 0.06 -0.52
CA PHE A 281 -1.36 1.18 0.07
C PHE A 281 -1.76 1.40 1.52
N GLU A 282 -0.81 1.45 2.41
CA GLU A 282 -1.03 1.77 3.82
C GLU A 282 -1.38 3.25 3.99
N ASP A 283 -2.43 3.53 4.78
CA ASP A 283 -2.80 4.90 5.21
C ASP A 283 -1.95 5.30 6.41
N ARG A 284 -1.10 6.29 6.24
CA ARG A 284 -0.17 6.74 7.27
C ARG A 284 -0.25 8.24 7.49
N THR A 285 0.13 8.67 8.69
CA THR A 285 0.29 10.08 9.06
C THR A 285 1.68 10.30 9.65
N PHE A 286 2.32 11.37 9.23
CA PHE A 286 3.64 11.77 9.72
C PHE A 286 3.56 13.17 10.33
N VAL A 287 4.31 13.39 11.40
CA VAL A 287 4.51 14.70 12.02
C VAL A 287 5.99 15.03 11.92
N ALA A 288 6.31 16.01 11.09
CA ALA A 288 7.68 16.48 10.88
C ALA A 288 8.25 17.18 12.10
N GLN A 289 9.56 17.40 12.12
CA GLN A 289 10.26 18.03 13.25
C GLN A 289 9.80 19.47 13.51
N ASP A 290 9.33 20.19 12.50
CA ASP A 290 8.76 21.53 12.61
C ASP A 290 7.27 21.55 13.02
N GLY A 291 6.64 20.37 13.17
CA GLY A 291 5.25 20.19 13.52
C GLY A 291 4.31 20.07 12.30
N THR A 292 4.82 20.13 11.08
CA THR A 292 4.03 19.90 9.86
C THR A 292 3.48 18.50 9.85
N VAL A 293 2.17 18.38 9.61
CA VAL A 293 1.48 17.08 9.55
C VAL A 293 1.18 16.73 8.09
N LEU A 294 1.74 15.63 7.61
CA LEU A 294 1.42 15.07 6.30
C LEU A 294 0.76 13.71 6.45
N LYS A 295 -0.32 13.52 5.70
CA LYS A 295 -0.81 12.18 5.38
C LYS A 295 -0.11 11.65 4.14
N TYR A 296 0.11 10.34 4.12
CA TYR A 296 0.72 9.70 2.97
C TYR A 296 0.23 8.27 2.80
N ARG A 297 0.26 7.79 1.57
CA ARG A 297 0.08 6.40 1.23
C ARG A 297 1.43 5.78 0.96
N LEU A 298 1.65 4.59 1.51
CA LEU A 298 2.88 3.82 1.31
C LEU A 298 2.53 2.45 0.77
N TYR A 299 3.03 2.15 -0.42
CA TYR A 299 3.05 0.79 -0.95
C TYR A 299 4.40 0.15 -0.64
N VAL A 300 4.36 -1.04 -0.13
CA VAL A 300 5.51 -1.93 0.02
C VAL A 300 5.16 -3.21 -0.74
N PRO A 301 6.03 -3.79 -1.56
CA PRO A 301 5.74 -5.00 -2.30
C PRO A 301 5.11 -6.07 -1.43
N TYR A 302 4.12 -6.76 -1.98
CA TYR A 302 3.37 -7.75 -1.22
C TYR A 302 4.25 -8.93 -0.75
N ASP A 303 5.17 -9.35 -1.61
CA ASP A 303 6.18 -10.37 -1.36
C ASP A 303 7.48 -9.80 -0.76
N TYR A 304 7.32 -8.71 0.01
CA TYR A 304 8.41 -8.05 0.70
C TYR A 304 9.29 -9.05 1.46
N ASP A 305 10.57 -8.99 1.21
CA ASP A 305 11.61 -9.84 1.78
C ASP A 305 12.72 -8.94 2.35
N GLU A 306 12.91 -8.96 3.65
CA GLU A 306 13.93 -8.14 4.34
C GLU A 306 15.36 -8.40 3.86
N SER A 307 15.61 -9.50 3.16
CA SER A 307 16.93 -9.81 2.57
C SER A 307 17.18 -9.19 1.20
N LYS A 308 16.14 -8.57 0.60
CA LYS A 308 16.22 -7.88 -0.70
C LYS A 308 16.18 -6.38 -0.52
N GLU A 309 16.83 -5.67 -1.42
CA GLU A 309 16.74 -4.21 -1.52
C GLU A 309 15.77 -3.83 -2.64
N TYR A 310 14.92 -2.83 -2.37
CA TYR A 310 13.84 -2.43 -3.26
C TYR A 310 14.06 -1.03 -3.83
N PRO A 311 13.79 -0.81 -5.12
CA PRO A 311 13.70 0.54 -5.67
C PRO A 311 12.68 1.37 -4.90
N PHE A 312 12.90 2.67 -4.80
CA PHE A 312 12.01 3.56 -4.08
C PHE A 312 11.57 4.74 -4.94
N LEU A 313 10.27 4.94 -5.07
CA LEU A 313 9.70 6.08 -5.80
C LEU A 313 8.89 6.98 -4.88
N THR A 314 9.16 8.29 -4.95
CA THR A 314 8.30 9.32 -4.36
C THR A 314 7.45 9.97 -5.45
N PHE A 315 6.13 10.00 -5.23
CA PHE A 315 5.16 10.62 -6.12
C PHE A 315 4.54 11.89 -5.52
N LEU A 316 4.66 13.02 -6.21
CA LEU A 316 4.11 14.30 -5.82
C LEU A 316 2.92 14.66 -6.71
N HIS A 317 1.73 14.72 -6.13
CA HIS A 317 0.49 15.04 -6.84
C HIS A 317 0.36 16.52 -7.21
N GLY A 318 -0.63 16.86 -8.03
CA GLY A 318 -0.95 18.21 -8.46
C GLY A 318 -1.77 19.01 -7.44
N ALA A 319 -2.10 20.25 -7.78
CA ALA A 319 -2.82 21.14 -6.87
C ALA A 319 -4.26 20.72 -6.56
N GLY A 320 -4.91 19.99 -7.48
CA GLY A 320 -6.29 19.52 -7.33
C GLY A 320 -6.46 18.37 -6.33
N GLU A 321 -5.37 17.70 -5.95
CA GLU A 321 -5.34 16.53 -5.09
C GLU A 321 -4.95 16.85 -3.64
N ARG A 322 -4.76 18.15 -3.33
CA ARG A 322 -4.52 18.63 -1.96
C ARG A 322 -5.65 18.26 -1.03
N GLY A 323 -5.35 18.13 0.24
CA GLY A 323 -6.33 17.80 1.26
C GLY A 323 -5.74 17.07 2.45
N SER A 324 -6.64 16.38 3.18
CA SER A 324 -6.29 15.62 4.38
C SER A 324 -7.01 14.27 4.44
N ASN A 325 -7.61 13.83 3.32
CA ASN A 325 -8.33 12.55 3.26
C ASN A 325 -7.44 11.34 2.93
N ASN A 326 -6.19 11.58 2.51
CA ASN A 326 -5.25 10.56 2.06
C ASN A 326 -5.76 9.70 0.87
N GLU A 327 -6.60 10.29 0.03
CA GLU A 327 -7.18 9.66 -1.17
C GLU A 327 -6.84 10.45 -2.44
N GLY A 328 -6.78 11.79 -2.33
CA GLY A 328 -6.48 12.68 -3.45
C GLY A 328 -5.13 12.36 -4.07
N ASN A 329 -4.11 12.12 -3.23
CA ASN A 329 -2.76 11.77 -3.63
C ASN A 329 -2.64 10.47 -4.47
N MET A 330 -3.65 9.61 -4.44
CA MET A 330 -3.71 8.37 -5.22
C MET A 330 -4.36 8.53 -6.61
N ARG A 331 -4.86 9.72 -6.93
CA ARG A 331 -5.50 9.99 -8.22
C ARG A 331 -4.48 10.09 -9.36
N HIS A 332 -4.99 9.90 -10.58
CA HIS A 332 -4.27 10.04 -11.84
C HIS A 332 -3.22 8.95 -12.08
N MET A 333 -1.96 9.19 -11.67
CA MET A 333 -0.84 8.37 -12.11
C MET A 333 -0.75 6.98 -11.45
N PRO A 334 -0.95 6.80 -10.13
CA PRO A 334 -0.73 5.51 -9.49
C PRO A 334 -1.54 4.36 -10.10
N LEU A 335 -2.83 4.55 -10.34
CA LEU A 335 -3.66 3.49 -10.95
C LEU A 335 -3.16 3.08 -12.33
N ASN A 336 -2.75 4.04 -13.15
CA ASN A 336 -2.21 3.76 -14.49
C ASN A 336 -0.90 2.98 -14.40
N TRP A 337 0.00 3.37 -13.49
CA TRP A 337 1.29 2.71 -13.26
C TRP A 337 1.15 1.25 -12.88
N PHE A 338 0.33 0.98 -11.88
CA PHE A 338 0.09 -0.38 -11.41
C PHE A 338 -0.73 -1.24 -12.39
N SER A 339 -1.39 -0.60 -13.37
CA SER A 339 -2.14 -1.28 -14.44
C SER A 339 -1.30 -1.58 -15.68
N LEU A 340 -0.06 -1.14 -15.76
CA LEU A 340 0.83 -1.46 -16.87
C LEU A 340 1.13 -2.96 -16.92
N GLU A 341 1.28 -3.49 -18.13
CA GLU A 341 1.78 -4.84 -18.32
C GLU A 341 3.24 -4.92 -17.84
N ASN A 342 3.56 -5.89 -16.99
CA ASN A 342 4.87 -6.04 -16.34
C ASN A 342 5.32 -4.75 -15.61
N SER A 343 4.40 -4.14 -14.90
CA SER A 343 4.64 -2.90 -14.17
C SER A 343 5.78 -3.03 -13.15
N PRO A 344 6.84 -2.19 -13.24
CA PRO A 344 7.93 -2.23 -12.26
C PRO A 344 7.51 -1.71 -10.88
N PHE A 345 6.35 -1.07 -10.78
CA PHE A 345 5.86 -0.50 -9.51
C PHE A 345 5.44 -1.58 -8.51
N TRP A 346 5.08 -2.78 -8.98
CA TRP A 346 4.77 -3.89 -8.09
C TRP A 346 5.99 -4.39 -7.30
N ASP A 347 7.19 -4.19 -7.83
CA ASP A 347 8.47 -4.59 -7.23
C ASP A 347 9.21 -3.43 -6.54
N ALA A 348 8.54 -2.28 -6.33
CA ALA A 348 9.14 -1.08 -5.75
C ALA A 348 8.36 -0.61 -4.52
N ILE A 349 9.03 0.08 -3.61
CA ILE A 349 8.36 0.84 -2.56
C ILE A 349 7.91 2.18 -3.15
N VAL A 350 6.63 2.54 -2.97
CA VAL A 350 6.06 3.77 -3.53
C VAL A 350 5.46 4.63 -2.42
N LEU A 351 5.96 5.84 -2.30
CA LEU A 351 5.50 6.87 -1.38
C LEU A 351 4.64 7.90 -2.13
N ALA A 352 3.42 8.11 -1.69
CA ALA A 352 2.52 9.14 -2.21
C ALA A 352 2.02 10.03 -1.06
N PRO A 353 2.73 11.12 -0.71
CA PRO A 353 2.29 12.07 0.31
C PRO A 353 1.15 12.96 -0.21
N GLN A 354 0.32 13.48 0.71
CA GLN A 354 -0.72 14.46 0.39
C GLN A 354 -0.36 15.82 0.95
N CYS A 355 -0.17 16.80 0.06
CA CYS A 355 -0.02 18.20 0.41
C CYS A 355 -1.33 18.74 0.98
N PRO A 356 -1.35 19.42 2.12
CA PRO A 356 -2.56 19.97 2.71
C PRO A 356 -3.22 21.07 1.85
N ASP A 357 -4.50 21.30 2.08
CA ASP A 357 -5.23 22.39 1.43
C ASP A 357 -4.56 23.74 1.68
N GLY A 358 -4.44 24.53 0.62
CA GLY A 358 -3.83 25.84 0.67
C GLY A 358 -2.30 25.85 0.64
N GLN A 359 -1.65 24.71 0.84
CA GLN A 359 -0.19 24.57 0.81
C GLN A 359 0.31 24.18 -0.59
N LYS A 360 1.64 24.15 -0.76
CA LYS A 360 2.31 23.83 -2.02
C LYS A 360 3.58 23.04 -1.75
N TRP A 361 4.00 22.23 -2.73
CA TRP A 361 5.35 21.62 -2.70
C TRP A 361 6.47 22.65 -2.84
N VAL A 362 6.23 23.73 -3.62
CA VAL A 362 7.13 24.87 -3.77
C VAL A 362 6.30 26.15 -3.68
N ASP A 363 6.67 27.07 -2.80
CA ASP A 363 5.97 28.34 -2.57
C ASP A 363 6.21 29.34 -3.69
N THR A 364 5.77 29.01 -4.89
CA THR A 364 5.89 29.84 -6.09
C THR A 364 4.54 30.09 -6.75
N ASN A 365 4.50 31.09 -7.64
CA ASN A 365 3.38 31.31 -8.53
C ASN A 365 3.54 30.45 -9.80
N TRP A 366 2.60 29.55 -10.06
CA TRP A 366 2.69 28.64 -11.21
C TRP A 366 2.55 29.35 -12.56
N GLU A 367 1.85 30.49 -12.60
CA GLU A 367 1.66 31.30 -13.81
C GLU A 367 2.98 31.89 -14.32
N ASP A 368 4.00 31.97 -13.49
CA ASP A 368 5.34 32.43 -13.87
C ASP A 368 6.15 31.34 -14.61
N GLY A 369 5.63 30.10 -14.68
CA GLY A 369 6.23 28.96 -15.37
C GLY A 369 7.53 28.42 -14.79
N GLY A 370 8.26 29.22 -14.04
CA GLY A 370 9.51 28.89 -13.35
C GLY A 370 9.63 29.68 -12.05
N TYR A 371 10.73 29.50 -11.34
CA TYR A 371 11.00 30.23 -10.08
C TYR A 371 12.51 30.36 -9.82
N ARG A 372 12.87 30.96 -8.70
CA ARG A 372 14.25 31.13 -8.25
C ARG A 372 14.42 30.39 -6.94
N MET A 373 15.11 29.24 -6.99
CA MET A 373 15.31 28.37 -5.82
C MET A 373 16.08 29.08 -4.70
N ASP A 374 17.03 29.95 -5.03
CA ASP A 374 17.82 30.69 -4.06
C ASP A 374 16.99 31.72 -3.27
N ASP A 375 15.87 32.17 -3.85
CA ASP A 375 14.98 33.17 -3.25
C ASP A 375 13.82 32.53 -2.47
N ILE A 376 13.60 31.22 -2.64
CA ILE A 376 12.49 30.46 -2.05
C ILE A 376 13.06 29.30 -1.19
N PRO A 377 12.88 29.34 0.14
CA PRO A 377 13.27 28.20 0.98
C PRO A 377 12.47 26.96 0.59
N ILE A 378 12.98 25.79 0.95
CA ILE A 378 12.20 24.55 0.85
C ILE A 378 10.92 24.71 1.69
N SER A 379 9.77 24.29 1.16
CA SER A 379 8.51 24.33 1.90
C SER A 379 8.52 23.35 3.08
N ASN A 380 7.69 23.62 4.08
CA ASN A 380 7.52 22.70 5.21
C ASN A 380 7.01 21.35 4.75
N GLU A 381 6.09 21.34 3.75
CA GLU A 381 5.52 20.13 3.17
C GLU A 381 6.59 19.29 2.47
N LEU A 382 7.46 19.92 1.67
CA LEU A 382 8.52 19.20 0.98
C LEU A 382 9.62 18.74 1.97
N THR A 383 9.89 19.51 3.03
CA THR A 383 10.76 19.11 4.14
C THR A 383 10.20 17.86 4.82
N ALA A 384 8.91 17.85 5.13
CA ALA A 384 8.25 16.68 5.71
C ALA A 384 8.31 15.46 4.79
N VAL A 385 8.21 15.64 3.46
CA VAL A 385 8.43 14.54 2.49
C VAL A 385 9.85 13.98 2.60
N VAL A 386 10.87 14.84 2.72
CA VAL A 386 12.27 14.39 2.91
C VAL A 386 12.40 13.57 4.19
N GLU A 387 11.81 14.03 5.30
CA GLU A 387 11.83 13.29 6.57
C GLU A 387 11.08 11.94 6.48
N ILE A 388 9.99 11.86 5.69
CA ILE A 388 9.30 10.58 5.43
C ILE A 388 10.19 9.64 4.60
N ILE A 389 10.92 10.15 3.60
CA ILE A 389 11.87 9.34 2.83
C ILE A 389 12.97 8.78 3.77
N ASP A 390 13.50 9.60 4.69
CA ASP A 390 14.49 9.16 5.68
C ASP A 390 13.91 8.08 6.62
N LEU A 391 12.64 8.21 7.01
CA LEU A 391 11.93 7.20 7.80
C LEU A 391 11.76 5.88 7.03
N VAL A 392 11.38 5.94 5.76
CA VAL A 392 11.24 4.75 4.90
C VAL A 392 12.59 4.06 4.73
N GLU A 393 13.66 4.82 4.47
CA GLU A 393 15.03 4.30 4.38
C GLU A 393 15.50 3.62 5.68
N ALA A 394 15.13 4.17 6.82
CA ALA A 394 15.46 3.58 8.11
C ALA A 394 14.65 2.33 8.45
N THR A 395 13.46 2.18 7.85
CA THR A 395 12.48 1.12 8.19
C THR A 395 12.55 -0.07 7.24
N PHE A 396 12.80 0.17 5.95
CA PHE A 396 12.77 -0.84 4.90
C PHE A 396 14.12 -0.95 4.19
N PRO A 397 14.50 -2.14 3.68
CA PRO A 397 15.69 -2.32 2.87
C PRO A 397 15.49 -1.71 1.48
N THR A 398 15.69 -0.41 1.39
CA THR A 398 15.63 0.33 0.12
C THR A 398 16.99 0.31 -0.57
N ASP A 399 16.98 0.14 -1.90
CA ASP A 399 18.15 0.26 -2.74
C ASP A 399 18.51 1.73 -2.92
N LEU A 400 19.52 2.19 -2.20
CA LEU A 400 19.94 3.60 -2.18
C LEU A 400 20.42 4.10 -3.56
N ASP A 401 20.77 3.20 -4.48
CA ASP A 401 21.16 3.54 -5.86
C ASP A 401 19.97 3.64 -6.81
N ARG A 402 18.76 3.28 -6.38
CA ARG A 402 17.53 3.31 -7.18
C ARG A 402 16.39 4.11 -6.51
N TYR A 403 16.71 5.35 -6.13
CA TYR A 403 15.71 6.30 -5.63
C TYR A 403 15.22 7.20 -6.76
N TYR A 404 13.92 7.30 -6.91
CA TYR A 404 13.28 8.07 -7.97
C TYR A 404 12.28 9.06 -7.41
N VAL A 405 12.02 10.12 -8.17
CA VAL A 405 10.97 11.08 -7.87
C VAL A 405 10.20 11.45 -9.12
N SER A 406 8.88 11.52 -9.02
CA SER A 406 8.01 11.96 -10.09
C SER A 406 6.85 12.77 -9.54
N GLY A 407 6.31 13.64 -10.36
CA GLY A 407 5.14 14.42 -10.00
C GLY A 407 4.58 15.22 -11.18
N LEU A 408 3.33 15.64 -11.01
CA LEU A 408 2.60 16.34 -12.06
C LEU A 408 2.24 17.78 -11.62
N SER A 409 2.28 18.75 -12.53
CA SER A 409 1.83 20.13 -12.26
C SER A 409 2.53 20.72 -11.01
N MET A 410 1.81 21.04 -9.95
CA MET A 410 2.39 21.41 -8.65
C MET A 410 3.44 20.40 -8.18
N GLY A 411 3.18 19.09 -8.33
CA GLY A 411 4.13 18.03 -8.04
C GLY A 411 5.30 17.98 -9.04
N GLY A 412 5.11 18.45 -10.26
CA GLY A 412 6.19 18.66 -11.23
C GLY A 412 7.19 19.73 -10.76
N PHE A 413 6.70 20.84 -10.18
CA PHE A 413 7.56 21.82 -9.47
C PHE A 413 8.28 21.17 -8.29
N GLY A 414 7.55 20.40 -7.46
CA GLY A 414 8.13 19.67 -6.33
C GLY A 414 9.21 18.68 -6.76
N THR A 415 9.01 17.98 -7.88
CA THR A 415 10.00 17.04 -8.44
C THR A 415 11.27 17.77 -8.86
N TRP A 416 11.14 18.89 -9.59
CA TRP A 416 12.28 19.73 -9.94
C TRP A 416 13.01 20.28 -8.70
N ASP A 417 12.26 20.76 -7.71
CA ASP A 417 12.84 21.30 -6.47
C ASP A 417 13.61 20.23 -5.69
N MET A 418 13.04 19.03 -5.58
CA MET A 418 13.69 17.89 -4.91
C MET A 418 15.03 17.55 -5.53
N ILE A 419 15.09 17.38 -6.86
CA ILE A 419 16.35 17.01 -7.53
C ILE A 419 17.36 18.16 -7.54
N MET A 420 16.94 19.42 -7.59
CA MET A 420 17.85 20.57 -7.50
C MET A 420 18.42 20.77 -6.09
N ARG A 421 17.68 20.43 -5.04
CA ARG A 421 18.15 20.53 -3.64
C ARG A 421 18.93 19.31 -3.20
N PHE A 422 18.57 18.13 -3.69
CA PHE A 422 19.13 16.84 -3.27
C PHE A 422 19.58 16.00 -4.49
N PRO A 423 20.48 16.55 -5.35
CA PRO A 423 20.86 15.89 -6.60
C PRO A 423 21.46 14.51 -6.38
N ASP A 424 22.21 14.32 -5.30
CA ASP A 424 22.89 13.04 -5.00
C ASP A 424 21.93 11.97 -4.43
N ARG A 425 20.67 12.31 -4.18
CA ARG A 425 19.72 11.38 -3.58
C ARG A 425 19.02 10.50 -4.63
N PHE A 426 18.80 11.01 -5.82
CA PHE A 426 17.97 10.37 -6.83
C PHE A 426 18.79 9.82 -7.99
N ALA A 427 18.40 8.63 -8.48
CA ALA A 427 18.94 7.99 -9.66
C ALA A 427 18.27 8.48 -10.95
N GLY A 428 17.07 9.05 -10.83
CA GLY A 428 16.33 9.59 -11.96
C GLY A 428 15.05 10.28 -11.54
N ALA A 429 14.50 11.10 -12.45
CA ALA A 429 13.31 11.88 -12.19
C ALA A 429 12.40 12.01 -13.42
N VAL A 430 11.07 12.09 -13.16
CA VAL A 430 10.07 12.35 -14.20
C VAL A 430 9.17 13.51 -13.77
N PRO A 431 9.63 14.78 -13.88
CA PRO A 431 8.80 15.95 -13.64
C PRO A 431 7.88 16.22 -14.83
N LEU A 432 6.56 16.29 -14.62
CA LEU A 432 5.56 16.52 -15.67
C LEU A 432 4.91 17.89 -15.51
N CYS A 433 4.89 18.68 -16.60
CA CYS A 433 4.24 19.99 -16.71
C CYS A 433 4.42 20.91 -15.49
N GLY A 434 5.60 20.88 -14.87
CA GLY A 434 6.02 21.77 -13.80
C GLY A 434 7.05 22.77 -14.28
N GLY A 435 7.54 23.63 -13.38
CA GLY A 435 8.59 24.60 -13.65
C GLY A 435 9.81 24.42 -12.77
N ALA A 436 10.96 24.89 -13.23
CA ALA A 436 12.25 24.75 -12.55
C ALA A 436 13.01 26.09 -12.48
N ASP A 437 14.07 26.15 -11.67
CA ASP A 437 15.08 27.18 -11.73
C ASP A 437 16.25 26.74 -12.63
N TYR A 438 16.26 27.18 -13.88
CA TYR A 438 17.30 26.82 -14.86
C TYR A 438 18.71 27.17 -14.41
N LYS A 439 18.90 28.08 -13.45
CA LYS A 439 20.22 28.43 -12.93
C LYS A 439 20.84 27.34 -12.07
N GLN A 440 20.04 26.39 -11.65
CA GLN A 440 20.49 25.20 -10.91
C GLN A 440 20.85 24.03 -11.83
N ALA A 441 20.72 24.18 -13.15
CA ALA A 441 20.97 23.12 -14.14
C ALA A 441 22.35 22.46 -13.98
N TYR A 442 23.38 23.21 -13.54
CA TYR A 442 24.72 22.68 -13.32
C TYR A 442 24.79 21.54 -12.31
N LYS A 443 23.80 21.40 -11.44
CA LYS A 443 23.70 20.30 -10.46
C LYS A 443 23.13 19.01 -11.07
N LEU A 444 22.50 19.11 -12.23
CA LEU A 444 21.69 18.05 -12.83
C LEU A 444 22.23 17.58 -14.19
N VAL A 445 23.48 17.92 -14.53
CA VAL A 445 24.06 17.64 -15.85
C VAL A 445 24.07 16.16 -16.17
N ASP A 446 24.40 15.32 -15.17
CA ASP A 446 24.51 13.88 -15.32
C ASP A 446 23.25 13.12 -14.84
N MET A 447 22.26 13.83 -14.24
CA MET A 447 21.06 13.20 -13.72
C MET A 447 20.12 12.76 -14.84
N PRO A 448 19.68 11.51 -14.88
CA PRO A 448 18.65 11.02 -15.79
C PRO A 448 17.29 11.69 -15.52
N ILE A 449 16.80 12.45 -16.48
CA ILE A 449 15.52 13.16 -16.38
C ILE A 449 14.72 12.93 -17.66
N TRP A 450 13.47 12.48 -17.49
CA TRP A 450 12.49 12.47 -18.58
C TRP A 450 11.36 13.44 -18.24
N THR A 451 11.23 14.51 -19.02
CA THR A 451 10.23 15.54 -18.75
C THR A 451 9.33 15.79 -19.97
N ILE A 452 8.05 16.02 -19.70
CA ILE A 452 7.04 16.27 -20.73
C ILE A 452 6.30 17.56 -20.39
N HIS A 453 6.18 18.46 -21.37
CA HIS A 453 5.40 19.68 -21.23
C HIS A 453 4.71 20.02 -22.55
N HIS A 454 3.44 20.39 -22.49
CA HIS A 454 2.72 20.80 -23.69
C HIS A 454 2.98 22.28 -23.99
N LYS A 455 3.35 22.61 -25.23
CA LYS A 455 3.71 23.97 -25.65
C LYS A 455 2.61 25.00 -25.40
N ASN A 456 1.35 24.60 -25.51
CA ASN A 456 0.19 25.47 -25.34
C ASN A 456 -0.45 25.26 -23.95
N ASP A 457 0.32 24.85 -22.95
CA ASP A 457 -0.16 24.78 -21.58
C ASP A 457 -0.57 26.17 -21.09
N THR A 458 -1.84 26.31 -20.70
CA THR A 458 -2.44 27.58 -20.24
C THR A 458 -2.51 27.68 -18.72
N THR A 459 -2.13 26.63 -18.01
CA THR A 459 -2.12 26.58 -16.54
C THR A 459 -0.73 26.82 -15.98
N VAL A 460 0.25 26.09 -16.50
CA VAL A 460 1.68 26.28 -16.20
C VAL A 460 2.41 26.54 -17.51
N PRO A 461 2.92 27.76 -17.73
CA PRO A 461 3.67 28.05 -18.95
C PRO A 461 4.88 27.13 -19.10
N PHE A 462 5.01 26.50 -20.28
CA PHE A 462 6.03 25.48 -20.54
C PHE A 462 7.48 26.01 -20.51
N HIS A 463 7.66 27.34 -20.56
CA HIS A 463 8.99 27.94 -20.69
C HIS A 463 9.90 27.60 -19.49
N GLY A 464 9.37 27.44 -18.26
CA GLY A 464 10.18 27.08 -17.10
C GLY A 464 10.84 25.69 -17.23
N THR A 465 10.11 24.72 -17.78
CA THR A 465 10.70 23.42 -18.17
C THR A 465 11.68 23.60 -19.33
N LYS A 466 11.29 24.36 -20.36
CA LYS A 466 12.11 24.56 -21.57
C LYS A 466 13.45 25.24 -21.26
N GLU A 467 13.46 26.26 -20.41
CA GLU A 467 14.68 26.96 -20.00
C GLU A 467 15.64 26.04 -19.24
N MET A 468 15.13 25.15 -18.38
CA MET A 468 15.92 24.14 -17.71
C MET A 468 16.55 23.15 -18.72
N VAL A 469 15.76 22.64 -19.65
CA VAL A 469 16.23 21.73 -20.70
C VAL A 469 17.34 22.39 -21.53
N VAL A 470 17.11 23.61 -22.00
CA VAL A 470 18.14 24.37 -22.78
C VAL A 470 19.39 24.60 -21.95
N ALA A 471 19.27 24.92 -20.66
CA ALA A 471 20.43 25.11 -19.78
C ALA A 471 21.22 23.81 -19.61
N LEU A 472 20.56 22.66 -19.44
CA LEU A 472 21.20 21.35 -19.37
C LEU A 472 21.90 20.98 -20.68
N GLU A 473 21.25 21.18 -21.84
CA GLU A 473 21.84 20.97 -23.16
C GLU A 473 23.07 21.86 -23.37
N MET A 474 23.01 23.13 -22.96
CA MET A 474 24.15 24.07 -23.05
C MET A 474 25.33 23.66 -22.15
N LEU A 475 25.07 22.97 -21.03
CA LEU A 475 26.10 22.42 -20.16
C LEU A 475 26.63 21.06 -20.63
N GLY A 476 26.07 20.53 -21.74
CA GLY A 476 26.52 19.27 -22.35
C GLY A 476 25.85 18.02 -21.78
N SER A 477 24.72 18.17 -21.05
CA SER A 477 23.97 17.01 -20.56
C SER A 477 23.47 16.15 -21.71
N THR A 478 23.65 14.83 -21.57
CA THR A 478 23.08 13.80 -22.44
C THR A 478 22.02 12.95 -21.74
N SER A 479 21.73 13.29 -20.48
CA SER A 479 20.86 12.52 -19.58
C SER A 479 19.43 13.07 -19.51
N ILE A 480 19.13 14.16 -20.26
CA ILE A 480 17.80 14.78 -20.34
C ILE A 480 17.04 14.28 -21.57
N ILE A 481 15.85 13.74 -21.37
CA ILE A 481 14.87 13.44 -22.41
C ILE A 481 13.73 14.44 -22.27
N TYR A 482 13.48 15.24 -23.28
CA TYR A 482 12.44 16.25 -23.29
C TYR A 482 11.44 16.03 -24.41
N GLU A 483 10.17 15.91 -24.06
CA GLU A 483 9.07 15.87 -25.01
C GLU A 483 8.26 17.17 -24.94
N GLU A 484 8.43 18.04 -25.94
CA GLU A 484 7.57 19.22 -26.14
C GLU A 484 6.34 18.80 -26.95
N TRP A 485 5.22 18.61 -26.27
CA TRP A 485 3.99 18.21 -26.94
C TRP A 485 3.31 19.40 -27.62
N THR A 486 2.90 19.17 -28.86
CA THR A 486 2.19 20.17 -29.71
C THR A 486 0.91 19.60 -30.31
N HIS A 487 0.71 18.28 -30.18
CA HIS A 487 -0.49 17.60 -30.68
C HIS A 487 -1.70 17.93 -29.81
N LYS A 488 -2.89 17.88 -30.42
CA LYS A 488 -4.13 18.17 -29.70
C LYS A 488 -4.39 17.09 -28.64
N ILE A 489 -4.50 17.52 -27.38
CA ILE A 489 -5.03 16.75 -26.25
C ILE A 489 -6.22 17.51 -25.67
N ASP A 490 -7.09 16.85 -24.91
CA ASP A 490 -8.33 17.46 -24.42
C ASP A 490 -8.08 18.69 -23.54
N HIS A 491 -7.04 18.64 -22.72
CA HIS A 491 -6.59 19.77 -21.92
C HIS A 491 -5.07 19.85 -21.99
N SER A 492 -4.53 20.94 -22.52
CA SER A 492 -3.08 21.08 -22.80
C SER A 492 -2.18 20.96 -21.55
N HIS A 493 -2.72 21.16 -20.35
CA HIS A 493 -1.99 20.94 -19.10
C HIS A 493 -1.92 19.45 -18.72
N ASN A 494 -2.91 18.63 -19.12
CA ASN A 494 -3.01 17.23 -18.70
C ASN A 494 -2.13 16.28 -19.55
N VAL A 495 -0.81 16.40 -19.43
CA VAL A 495 0.13 15.48 -20.08
C VAL A 495 0.28 14.16 -19.29
N TRP A 496 -0.03 14.16 -18.01
CA TRP A 496 0.19 13.03 -17.11
C TRP A 496 -0.69 11.79 -17.39
N ASP A 497 -1.91 12.01 -17.93
CA ASP A 497 -2.79 10.88 -18.26
C ASP A 497 -2.19 9.96 -19.34
N ALA A 498 -1.52 10.54 -20.33
CA ALA A 498 -0.85 9.77 -21.36
C ALA A 498 0.53 9.30 -20.90
N ALA A 499 1.30 10.15 -20.21
CA ALA A 499 2.62 9.82 -19.69
C ALA A 499 2.55 8.64 -18.71
N SER A 500 1.58 8.62 -17.79
CA SER A 500 1.44 7.54 -16.81
C SER A 500 1.11 6.17 -17.42
N LYS A 501 0.54 6.16 -18.63
CA LYS A 501 0.22 4.94 -19.39
C LYS A 501 1.33 4.51 -20.35
N ASN A 502 2.37 5.32 -20.51
CA ASN A 502 3.49 4.99 -21.38
C ASN A 502 4.52 4.16 -20.61
N ALA A 503 4.49 2.84 -20.83
CA ALA A 503 5.39 1.91 -20.15
C ALA A 503 6.89 2.20 -20.39
N GLU A 504 7.24 2.81 -21.54
CA GLU A 504 8.63 3.13 -21.89
C GLU A 504 9.25 4.10 -20.88
N ILE A 505 8.51 5.15 -20.47
CA ILE A 505 8.98 6.15 -19.49
C ILE A 505 9.34 5.46 -18.16
N TRP A 506 8.45 4.59 -17.70
CA TRP A 506 8.61 3.98 -16.37
C TRP A 506 9.63 2.85 -16.36
N THR A 507 9.68 2.03 -17.42
CA THR A 507 10.75 1.04 -17.59
C THR A 507 12.11 1.72 -17.68
N TRP A 508 12.19 2.85 -18.41
CA TRP A 508 13.40 3.65 -18.47
C TRP A 508 13.77 4.20 -17.09
N LEU A 509 12.83 4.80 -16.35
CA LEU A 509 13.12 5.35 -15.03
C LEU A 509 13.68 4.29 -14.08
N PHE A 510 13.04 3.12 -14.01
CA PHE A 510 13.48 2.04 -13.13
C PHE A 510 14.76 1.33 -13.59
N SER A 511 15.25 1.61 -14.80
CA SER A 511 16.56 1.14 -15.29
C SER A 511 17.72 2.06 -14.90
N GLN A 512 17.45 3.27 -14.37
CA GLN A 512 18.49 4.19 -13.96
C GLN A 512 19.06 3.84 -12.59
N THR A 513 20.37 3.98 -12.43
CA THR A 513 21.05 3.81 -11.14
C THR A 513 22.02 4.97 -10.89
N LYS A 514 22.28 5.31 -9.63
CA LYS A 514 23.28 6.35 -9.30
C LYS A 514 24.70 5.92 -9.64
N ALA A 515 24.95 4.62 -9.72
CA ALA A 515 26.25 4.08 -10.09
C ALA A 515 26.61 4.31 -11.58
N ASP A 516 25.58 4.59 -12.41
CA ASP A 516 25.72 4.82 -13.85
C ASP A 516 25.77 6.32 -14.20
N ASN A 517 25.59 7.22 -13.22
CA ASN A 517 25.48 8.68 -13.37
C ASN A 517 26.80 9.43 -13.13
#